data_f9a32fcf398b90ca2710f9e9f7efa019
#
_entry.id   f9a32fcf398b90ca2710f9e9f7efa019
#
_cell.length_a   1.000
_cell.length_b   1.000
_cell.length_c   1.000
_cell.angle_alpha   90.00
_cell.angle_beta   90.00
_cell.angle_gamma   90.00
#
_symmetry.space_group_name_H-M   'P 1'
#
loop_
_entity.id
_entity.type
_entity.pdbx_description
1 polymer ?
#
loop_
_entity_poly.entity_id
_entity_poly.type
_entity_poly.pdbx_seq_one_letter_code
_entity_poly.pdbx_strand_id
1 'polypeptide(L)'
;NIEDKTKLHDELEKMFKAADKRYNSGLFSGQHIIFDLNDEVIEKIIEGLYYPQSPYLFNIIEPNMLGKMYEMFLTEELSLADGQIVLQPKKDCKNRSVVTTPDEIVRYMVDKALKVRCSGKSPDEIKKLKVADIACGSGIFLEEAFSKLQACCVDWYLKNDRSHLEAIQGGQYKLPLDEKKEILTNCLYGIDIDVHAVEVAKFSLLIKLIENETAPSVSSSEKILPDLDGNIFYGNSLVDDSMLDGLNVKPQERLEIVPFDWNEMHVEVGFDIILGNPPYVNTSDMHNLLPKVEIDTVYKKKYKTSYKQFDKYYIFIERAISKLKSGGILCYIVPNKFFKIVSGKKLRGLIADAKILRSLDDFGDAQLFADKTIYSSILLLEKSAQKSFIYSSLDNVAALWNASKKDEIEVSEDKINSDPWRLTTDIAFMRLLDKIQQVAKPITDFVDIFNGIQTSAERPEPIYWFTKSEVVDETDSSYVIERNQRRHSIQKQIILERWNI
;
A
#
# COMPACT_ATOMS: atom_id res chain seq x y z
N ASN A 1 6.12 17.82 34.94
CA ASN A 1 6.81 19.08 35.25
C ASN A 1 8.24 18.75 35.63
N ILE A 2 9.20 19.11 34.79
CA ILE A 2 10.62 19.02 35.12
C ILE A 2 10.96 20.28 35.94
N GLU A 3 11.20 20.09 37.23
CA GLU A 3 11.42 21.19 38.16
C GLU A 3 12.87 21.72 38.15
N ASP A 4 13.83 20.87 37.76
CA ASP A 4 15.25 21.23 37.69
C ASP A 4 15.79 21.04 36.26
N LYS A 5 15.95 22.15 35.55
CA LYS A 5 16.40 22.16 34.15
C LYS A 5 17.87 21.74 33.96
N THR A 6 18.66 21.70 35.03
CA THR A 6 20.07 21.26 34.99
C THR A 6 20.24 19.73 34.96
N LYS A 7 19.13 18.98 35.06
CA LYS A 7 19.10 17.51 35.05
C LYS A 7 18.11 16.95 34.06
N LEU A 8 17.90 17.67 32.96
CA LEU A 8 16.87 17.35 31.98
C LEU A 8 17.04 15.94 31.40
N HIS A 9 18.28 15.57 31.04
CA HIS A 9 18.60 14.20 30.56
C HIS A 9 18.23 13.13 31.58
N ASP A 10 18.67 13.31 32.85
CA ASP A 10 18.41 12.34 33.93
C ASP A 10 16.92 12.15 34.18
N GLU A 11 16.15 13.22 34.12
CA GLU A 11 14.70 13.19 34.32
C GLU A 11 13.98 12.54 33.15
N LEU A 12 14.37 12.83 31.89
CA LEU A 12 13.83 12.19 30.72
C LEU A 12 14.17 10.68 30.69
N GLU A 13 15.39 10.31 31.04
CA GLU A 13 15.79 8.89 31.11
C GLU A 13 14.98 8.13 32.16
N LYS A 14 14.75 8.74 33.33
CA LYS A 14 13.87 8.18 34.38
C LYS A 14 12.44 8.03 33.87
N MET A 15 11.92 9.06 33.20
CA MET A 15 10.57 9.03 32.64
C MET A 15 10.44 7.91 31.56
N PHE A 16 11.41 7.77 30.68
CA PHE A 16 11.40 6.74 29.65
C PHE A 16 11.47 5.33 30.26
N LYS A 17 12.38 5.11 31.24
CA LYS A 17 12.46 3.84 31.96
C LYS A 17 11.17 3.52 32.75
N ALA A 18 10.55 4.54 33.35
CA ALA A 18 9.29 4.36 34.06
C ALA A 18 8.14 4.06 33.09
N ALA A 19 8.11 4.71 31.92
CA ALA A 19 7.14 4.45 30.87
C ALA A 19 7.30 3.03 30.31
N ASP A 20 8.52 2.61 29.97
CA ASP A 20 8.79 1.26 29.47
C ASP A 20 8.39 0.18 30.50
N LYS A 21 8.76 0.39 31.78
CA LYS A 21 8.37 -0.53 32.84
C LYS A 21 6.85 -0.64 33.00
N ARG A 22 6.12 0.48 32.84
CA ARG A 22 4.66 0.51 33.00
C ARG A 22 3.93 -0.04 31.79
N TYR A 23 4.37 0.32 30.59
CA TYR A 23 3.67 0.00 29.34
C TYR A 23 4.23 -1.21 28.62
N ASN A 24 5.47 -1.62 28.95
CA ASN A 24 6.18 -2.74 28.32
C ASN A 24 6.24 -2.62 26.79
N SER A 25 6.35 -1.41 26.29
CA SER A 25 6.25 -1.14 24.85
C SER A 25 7.54 -1.39 24.08
N GLY A 26 8.69 -1.51 24.77
CA GLY A 26 10.01 -1.50 24.13
C GLY A 26 10.38 -0.17 23.45
N LEU A 27 9.43 0.75 23.40
CA LEU A 27 9.50 2.02 22.65
C LEU A 27 10.58 2.96 23.19
N PHE A 28 10.87 2.84 24.49
CA PHE A 28 11.86 3.63 25.19
C PHE A 28 13.08 2.80 25.63
N SER A 29 13.17 1.55 25.16
CA SER A 29 14.31 0.67 25.38
C SER A 29 15.35 0.90 24.29
N GLY A 30 16.50 1.47 24.61
CA GLY A 30 17.59 1.66 23.65
C GLY A 30 18.31 3.00 23.78
N GLN A 31 19.25 3.24 22.88
CA GLN A 31 19.91 4.54 22.79
C GLN A 31 19.06 5.47 21.91
N HIS A 32 18.49 6.50 22.53
CA HIS A 32 17.73 7.52 21.81
C HIS A 32 18.62 8.70 21.49
N ILE A 33 18.57 9.16 20.25
CA ILE A 33 19.32 10.30 19.73
C ILE A 33 19.08 11.58 20.54
N ILE A 34 17.95 11.66 21.24
CA ILE A 34 17.62 12.79 22.12
C ILE A 34 18.65 12.97 23.23
N PHE A 35 19.33 11.90 23.67
CA PHE A 35 20.35 11.96 24.72
C PHE A 35 21.73 12.42 24.19
N ASP A 36 21.90 12.54 22.87
CA ASP A 36 23.08 13.12 22.26
C ASP A 36 22.97 14.65 22.11
N LEU A 37 21.78 15.21 22.38
CA LEU A 37 21.50 16.64 22.30
C LEU A 37 21.82 17.30 23.65
N ASN A 38 22.22 18.58 23.63
CA ASN A 38 22.39 19.33 24.88
C ASN A 38 21.04 19.75 25.48
N ASP A 39 21.01 20.00 26.80
CA ASP A 39 19.80 20.32 27.54
C ASP A 39 19.06 21.53 26.98
N GLU A 40 19.76 22.53 26.46
CA GLU A 40 19.16 23.74 25.89
C GLU A 40 18.34 23.44 24.61
N VAL A 41 18.81 22.50 23.79
CA VAL A 41 18.09 22.03 22.58
C VAL A 41 16.88 21.19 22.99
N ILE A 42 17.04 20.29 23.93
CA ILE A 42 15.95 19.46 24.44
C ILE A 42 14.86 20.34 25.07
N GLU A 43 15.24 21.33 25.87
CA GLU A 43 14.29 22.29 26.45
C GLU A 43 13.47 23.00 25.38
N LYS A 44 14.12 23.52 24.33
CA LYS A 44 13.43 24.19 23.21
C LYS A 44 12.50 23.25 22.44
N ILE A 45 12.90 21.97 22.25
CA ILE A 45 12.05 20.98 21.63
C ILE A 45 10.80 20.74 22.49
N ILE A 46 10.99 20.53 23.80
CA ILE A 46 9.87 20.28 24.71
C ILE A 46 8.94 21.51 24.79
N GLU A 47 9.47 22.71 24.94
CA GLU A 47 8.68 23.94 24.94
C GLU A 47 7.90 24.11 23.64
N GLY A 48 8.51 23.79 22.50
CA GLY A 48 7.87 23.83 21.18
C GLY A 48 6.72 22.83 21.02
N LEU A 49 6.65 21.78 21.85
CA LEU A 49 5.55 20.81 21.83
C LEU A 49 4.33 21.21 22.67
N TYR A 50 4.45 22.23 23.53
CA TYR A 50 3.37 22.69 24.41
C TYR A 50 2.65 23.92 23.89
N TYR A 51 1.35 24.02 24.23
CA TYR A 51 0.56 25.24 23.99
C TYR A 51 1.12 26.42 24.80
N PRO A 52 1.23 27.65 24.28
CA PRO A 52 0.70 28.09 22.96
C PRO A 52 1.67 27.97 21.78
N GLN A 53 2.88 27.45 21.97
CA GLN A 53 3.87 27.35 20.92
C GLN A 53 3.50 26.25 19.91
N SER A 54 2.97 25.13 20.40
CA SER A 54 2.37 24.12 19.55
C SER A 54 0.86 24.35 19.39
N PRO A 55 0.33 24.32 18.17
CA PRO A 55 -1.13 24.34 17.96
C PRO A 55 -1.78 23.00 18.31
N TYR A 56 -1.00 21.95 18.57
CA TYR A 56 -1.49 20.60 18.81
C TYR A 56 -1.67 20.31 20.29
N LEU A 57 -2.83 19.73 20.62
CA LEU A 57 -3.11 19.15 21.93
C LEU A 57 -2.95 17.64 21.83
N PHE A 58 -1.83 17.10 22.29
CA PHE A 58 -1.48 15.68 22.16
C PHE A 58 -2.51 14.71 22.77
N ASN A 59 -3.33 15.17 23.70
CA ASN A 59 -4.40 14.38 24.32
C ASN A 59 -5.64 14.19 23.43
N ILE A 60 -5.70 14.87 22.26
CA ILE A 60 -6.80 14.76 21.30
C ILE A 60 -6.31 14.34 19.89
N ILE A 61 -5.01 14.06 19.75
CA ILE A 61 -4.46 13.53 18.50
C ILE A 61 -4.92 12.07 18.35
N GLU A 62 -5.63 11.79 17.27
CA GLU A 62 -6.02 10.42 16.93
C GLU A 62 -4.81 9.58 16.49
N PRO A 63 -4.76 8.26 16.81
CA PRO A 63 -3.64 7.38 16.44
C PRO A 63 -3.27 7.43 14.95
N ASN A 64 -4.26 7.47 14.05
CA ASN A 64 -4.06 7.55 12.61
C ASN A 64 -3.34 8.84 12.14
N MET A 65 -3.37 9.91 12.94
CA MET A 65 -2.62 11.14 12.65
C MET A 65 -1.12 10.91 12.69
N LEU A 66 -0.62 10.06 13.58
CA LEU A 66 0.80 9.73 13.67
C LEU A 66 1.28 9.03 12.39
N GLY A 67 0.49 8.08 11.89
CA GLY A 67 0.73 7.44 10.60
C GLY A 67 0.80 8.44 9.45
N LYS A 68 -0.16 9.37 9.38
CA LYS A 68 -0.19 10.43 8.37
C LYS A 68 0.99 11.40 8.47
N MET A 69 1.36 11.78 9.69
CA MET A 69 2.57 12.60 9.91
C MET A 69 3.83 11.88 9.43
N TYR A 70 3.96 10.58 9.72
CA TYR A 70 5.07 9.79 9.22
C TYR A 70 5.09 9.72 7.69
N GLU A 71 3.95 9.50 7.05
CA GLU A 71 3.85 9.49 5.58
C GLU A 71 4.26 10.84 4.97
N MET A 72 3.96 11.98 5.62
CA MET A 72 4.49 13.29 5.20
C MET A 72 6.02 13.34 5.25
N PHE A 73 6.65 12.81 6.30
CA PHE A 73 8.12 12.71 6.37
C PHE A 73 8.74 11.79 5.33
N LEU A 74 7.98 10.83 4.80
CA LEU A 74 8.44 10.01 3.67
C LEU A 74 8.47 10.79 2.36
N THR A 75 7.64 11.81 2.20
CA THR A 75 7.55 12.61 0.98
C THR A 75 8.46 13.81 0.97
N GLU A 76 8.90 14.28 2.13
CA GLU A 76 9.69 15.49 2.31
C GLU A 76 11.03 15.20 3.01
N GLU A 77 12.04 16.01 2.74
CA GLU A 77 13.34 15.95 3.41
C GLU A 77 13.77 17.33 3.89
N LEU A 78 14.47 17.37 5.02
CA LEU A 78 15.12 18.57 5.48
C LEU A 78 16.40 18.79 4.66
N SER A 79 16.52 19.96 4.07
CA SER A 79 17.73 20.36 3.34
C SER A 79 18.21 21.72 3.80
N LEU A 80 19.49 21.99 3.58
CA LEU A 80 20.09 23.29 3.83
C LEU A 80 20.04 24.10 2.52
N ALA A 81 19.24 25.17 2.49
CA ALA A 81 19.21 26.12 1.40
C ALA A 81 19.52 27.51 1.97
N ASP A 82 20.56 28.16 1.44
CA ASP A 82 21.02 29.50 1.86
C ASP A 82 21.27 29.63 3.38
N GLY A 83 21.77 28.55 4.01
CA GLY A 83 22.03 28.50 5.46
C GLY A 83 20.78 28.36 6.35
N GLN A 84 19.63 28.16 5.76
CA GLN A 84 18.37 27.84 6.44
C GLN A 84 17.93 26.41 6.20
N ILE A 85 17.36 25.77 7.22
CA ILE A 85 16.74 24.45 7.08
C ILE A 85 15.39 24.64 6.40
N VAL A 86 15.22 24.04 5.23
CA VAL A 86 13.96 24.05 4.47
C VAL A 86 13.45 22.64 4.28
N LEU A 87 12.14 22.47 4.34
CA LEU A 87 11.47 21.25 3.98
C LEU A 87 11.29 21.25 2.45
N GLN A 88 11.78 20.21 1.78
CA GLN A 88 11.62 20.08 0.33
C GLN A 88 11.24 18.65 -0.04
N PRO A 89 10.49 18.46 -1.14
CA PRO A 89 10.15 17.12 -1.61
C PRO A 89 11.41 16.28 -1.87
N LYS A 90 11.49 15.10 -1.29
CA LYS A 90 12.58 14.15 -1.58
C LYS A 90 12.64 13.87 -3.07
N LYS A 91 13.82 13.97 -3.65
CA LYS A 91 14.06 13.71 -5.09
C LYS A 91 13.61 12.29 -5.48
N ASP A 92 13.72 11.34 -4.56
CA ASP A 92 13.34 9.94 -4.76
C ASP A 92 11.86 9.65 -4.52
N CYS A 93 11.09 10.58 -3.93
CA CYS A 93 9.67 10.39 -3.64
C CYS A 93 8.79 10.22 -4.87
N LYS A 94 9.16 10.86 -6.00
CA LYS A 94 8.46 10.60 -7.28
C LYS A 94 8.49 9.13 -7.66
N ASN A 95 9.48 8.39 -7.18
CA ASN A 95 9.75 7.01 -7.56
C ASN A 95 9.29 5.97 -6.52
N ARG A 96 9.13 6.35 -5.24
CA ARG A 96 8.72 5.39 -4.18
C ARG A 96 7.23 5.10 -4.13
N SER A 97 6.40 5.87 -4.86
CA SER A 97 4.94 5.66 -4.98
C SER A 97 4.21 5.46 -3.64
N VAL A 98 4.69 6.11 -2.59
CA VAL A 98 3.94 6.21 -1.34
C VAL A 98 2.71 7.07 -1.64
N VAL A 99 1.54 6.49 -1.47
CA VAL A 99 0.26 7.15 -1.71
C VAL A 99 -0.60 6.92 -0.49
N THR A 100 -0.84 7.98 0.27
CA THR A 100 -1.75 7.94 1.42
C THR A 100 -3.15 7.59 0.97
N THR A 101 -3.70 6.50 1.50
CA THR A 101 -5.06 6.07 1.18
C THR A 101 -6.06 6.88 2.00
N PRO A 102 -7.06 7.53 1.39
CA PRO A 102 -8.10 8.24 2.14
C PRO A 102 -8.84 7.32 3.12
N ASP A 103 -9.10 7.81 4.34
CA ASP A 103 -9.71 7.03 5.43
C ASP A 103 -11.05 6.38 5.03
N GLU A 104 -11.84 7.06 4.20
CA GLU A 104 -13.12 6.54 3.72
C GLU A 104 -12.94 5.29 2.86
N ILE A 105 -11.87 5.23 2.06
CA ILE A 105 -11.54 4.07 1.23
C ILE A 105 -11.02 2.94 2.12
N VAL A 106 -10.16 3.24 3.10
CA VAL A 106 -9.65 2.25 4.05
C VAL A 106 -10.81 1.59 4.78
N ARG A 107 -11.72 2.38 5.35
CA ARG A 107 -12.92 1.88 6.05
C ARG A 107 -13.80 1.02 5.15
N TYR A 108 -14.04 1.46 3.91
CA TYR A 108 -14.83 0.68 2.97
C TYR A 108 -14.19 -0.67 2.63
N MET A 109 -12.90 -0.69 2.33
CA MET A 109 -12.18 -1.91 1.97
C MET A 109 -12.14 -2.90 3.13
N VAL A 110 -11.87 -2.42 4.33
CA VAL A 110 -11.84 -3.24 5.54
C VAL A 110 -13.23 -3.79 5.86
N ASP A 111 -14.28 -2.94 5.81
CA ASP A 111 -15.67 -3.40 6.02
C ASP A 111 -16.06 -4.46 4.98
N LYS A 112 -15.75 -4.21 3.71
CA LYS A 112 -16.05 -5.14 2.62
C LYS A 112 -15.36 -6.50 2.77
N ALA A 113 -14.10 -6.52 3.17
CA ALA A 113 -13.32 -7.74 3.37
C ALA A 113 -13.76 -8.51 4.62
N LEU A 114 -13.88 -7.82 5.77
CA LEU A 114 -14.20 -8.43 7.05
C LEU A 114 -15.66 -8.86 7.15
N LYS A 115 -16.62 -8.14 6.55
CA LYS A 115 -18.04 -8.52 6.54
C LYS A 115 -18.25 -9.95 6.05
N VAL A 116 -17.50 -10.37 5.03
CA VAL A 116 -17.58 -11.74 4.49
C VAL A 116 -17.09 -12.77 5.51
N ARG A 117 -16.12 -12.41 6.35
CA ARG A 117 -15.46 -13.36 7.27
C ARG A 117 -16.00 -13.33 8.69
N CYS A 118 -16.53 -12.19 9.15
CA CYS A 118 -17.04 -12.04 10.51
C CYS A 118 -18.54 -12.36 10.63
N SER A 119 -19.29 -12.34 9.52
CA SER A 119 -20.74 -12.56 9.56
C SER A 119 -21.11 -13.90 10.21
N GLY A 120 -21.90 -13.83 11.29
CA GLY A 120 -22.40 -14.99 12.01
C GLY A 120 -21.38 -15.70 12.91
N LYS A 121 -20.17 -15.19 13.04
CA LYS A 121 -19.11 -15.76 13.88
C LYS A 121 -19.16 -15.26 15.31
N SER A 122 -18.84 -16.15 16.25
CA SER A 122 -18.59 -15.82 17.64
C SER A 122 -17.24 -15.11 17.83
N PRO A 123 -17.04 -14.39 18.96
CA PRO A 123 -15.73 -13.78 19.29
C PRO A 123 -14.58 -14.78 19.24
N ASP A 124 -14.77 -16.01 19.72
CA ASP A 124 -13.73 -17.06 19.69
C ASP A 124 -13.36 -17.51 18.27
N GLU A 125 -14.29 -17.44 17.33
CA GLU A 125 -14.01 -17.68 15.91
C GLU A 125 -13.35 -16.48 15.25
N ILE A 126 -13.76 -15.25 15.62
CA ILE A 126 -13.17 -14.00 15.12
C ILE A 126 -11.71 -13.89 15.57
N LYS A 127 -11.39 -14.19 16.81
CA LYS A 127 -10.01 -14.17 17.36
C LYS A 127 -9.06 -15.20 16.71
N LYS A 128 -9.57 -16.13 15.90
CA LYS A 128 -8.76 -17.09 15.13
C LYS A 128 -8.47 -16.62 13.69
N LEU A 129 -9.12 -15.56 13.23
CA LEU A 129 -8.88 -15.02 11.90
C LEU A 129 -7.43 -14.46 11.79
N LYS A 130 -6.82 -14.64 10.62
CA LYS A 130 -5.51 -14.10 10.28
C LYS A 130 -5.66 -13.06 9.19
N VAL A 131 -5.42 -11.81 9.53
CA VAL A 131 -5.54 -10.64 8.65
C VAL A 131 -4.17 -10.03 8.46
N ALA A 132 -3.76 -9.81 7.22
CA ALA A 132 -2.44 -9.26 6.93
C ALA A 132 -2.50 -8.07 5.96
N ASP A 133 -1.55 -7.17 6.13
CA ASP A 133 -1.13 -6.21 5.10
C ASP A 133 0.36 -6.43 4.82
N ILE A 134 0.68 -6.83 3.58
CA ILE A 134 2.05 -7.21 3.20
C ILE A 134 2.87 -6.06 2.59
N ALA A 135 2.35 -4.84 2.69
CA ALA A 135 3.01 -3.56 2.43
C ALA A 135 2.38 -2.50 3.32
N CYS A 136 2.45 -2.73 4.65
CA CYS A 136 1.55 -2.10 5.61
C CYS A 136 1.81 -0.60 5.85
N GLY A 137 2.98 -0.08 5.45
CA GLY A 137 3.34 1.29 5.73
C GLY A 137 3.21 1.61 7.22
N SER A 138 2.57 2.72 7.53
CA SER A 138 2.25 3.17 8.90
C SER A 138 1.17 2.36 9.62
N GLY A 139 0.56 1.36 8.96
CA GLY A 139 -0.41 0.43 9.57
C GLY A 139 -1.88 0.85 9.49
N ILE A 140 -2.26 1.84 8.68
CA ILE A 140 -3.62 2.39 8.62
C ILE A 140 -4.70 1.32 8.34
N PHE A 141 -4.43 0.36 7.46
CA PHE A 141 -5.35 -0.75 7.19
C PHE A 141 -5.46 -1.71 8.37
N LEU A 142 -4.35 -1.94 9.09
CA LEU A 142 -4.35 -2.81 10.27
C LEU A 142 -5.08 -2.16 11.44
N GLU A 143 -4.94 -0.84 11.65
CA GLU A 143 -5.68 -0.10 12.67
C GLU A 143 -7.20 -0.17 12.43
N GLU A 144 -7.63 0.02 11.19
CA GLU A 144 -9.05 -0.07 10.83
C GLU A 144 -9.55 -1.52 10.95
N ALA A 145 -8.74 -2.52 10.55
CA ALA A 145 -9.08 -3.93 10.71
C ALA A 145 -9.22 -4.30 12.20
N PHE A 146 -8.34 -3.78 13.06
CA PHE A 146 -8.44 -3.95 14.51
C PHE A 146 -9.74 -3.38 15.05
N SER A 147 -10.09 -2.16 14.66
CA SER A 147 -11.35 -1.51 15.06
C SER A 147 -12.58 -2.31 14.62
N LYS A 148 -12.56 -2.82 13.39
CA LYS A 148 -13.67 -3.59 12.84
C LYS A 148 -13.83 -4.96 13.49
N LEU A 149 -12.73 -5.67 13.78
CA LEU A 149 -12.77 -6.95 14.49
C LEU A 149 -13.36 -6.78 15.89
N GLN A 150 -12.95 -5.73 16.62
CA GLN A 150 -13.53 -5.39 17.91
C GLN A 150 -15.04 -5.12 17.80
N ALA A 151 -15.45 -4.30 16.82
CA ALA A 151 -16.86 -4.00 16.60
C ALA A 151 -17.69 -5.26 16.30
N CYS A 152 -17.16 -6.20 15.51
CA CYS A 152 -17.83 -7.47 15.26
C CYS A 152 -18.01 -8.29 16.54
N CYS A 153 -17.03 -8.33 17.43
CA CYS A 153 -17.15 -9.00 18.72
C CYS A 153 -18.16 -8.30 19.65
N VAL A 154 -18.12 -6.97 19.73
CA VAL A 154 -19.09 -6.18 20.51
C VAL A 154 -20.51 -6.42 20.02
N ASP A 155 -20.73 -6.38 18.69
CA ASP A 155 -22.05 -6.63 18.08
C ASP A 155 -22.60 -8.04 18.42
N TRP A 156 -21.71 -9.03 18.48
CA TRP A 156 -22.09 -10.38 18.87
C TRP A 156 -22.46 -10.45 20.35
N TYR A 157 -21.64 -9.87 21.26
CA TYR A 157 -21.91 -9.86 22.69
C TYR A 157 -23.17 -9.07 23.04
N LEU A 158 -23.44 -7.95 22.39
CA LEU A 158 -24.67 -7.17 22.58
C LEU A 158 -25.94 -8.01 22.34
N LYS A 159 -25.86 -8.99 21.44
CA LYS A 159 -26.99 -9.87 21.07
C LYS A 159 -27.05 -11.11 21.93
N ASN A 160 -25.91 -11.62 22.43
CA ASN A 160 -25.84 -12.95 23.04
C ASN A 160 -25.47 -12.96 24.53
N ASP A 161 -24.50 -12.10 24.94
CA ASP A 161 -24.03 -12.01 26.33
C ASP A 161 -23.47 -10.63 26.65
N ARG A 162 -24.35 -9.68 26.91
CA ARG A 162 -23.99 -8.28 27.17
C ARG A 162 -23.18 -8.13 28.48
N SER A 163 -23.23 -9.06 29.40
CA SER A 163 -22.49 -8.99 30.67
C SER A 163 -20.99 -9.08 30.49
N HIS A 164 -20.52 -9.55 29.33
CA HIS A 164 -19.11 -9.65 28.96
C HIS A 164 -18.49 -8.30 28.58
N LEU A 165 -19.31 -7.29 28.30
CA LEU A 165 -18.85 -6.00 27.82
C LEU A 165 -18.69 -4.99 28.96
N GLU A 166 -17.72 -4.10 28.82
CA GLU A 166 -17.52 -2.94 29.68
C GLU A 166 -18.27 -1.71 29.16
N ALA A 167 -19.02 -1.04 30.05
CA ALA A 167 -19.70 0.20 29.68
C ALA A 167 -18.73 1.37 29.64
N ILE A 168 -18.84 2.22 28.61
CA ILE A 168 -18.13 3.49 28.49
C ILE A 168 -19.10 4.66 28.52
N GLN A 169 -18.55 5.89 28.62
CA GLN A 169 -19.38 7.11 28.61
C GLN A 169 -20.27 7.19 27.37
N GLY A 170 -21.51 7.67 27.54
CA GLY A 170 -22.48 7.79 26.44
C GLY A 170 -23.28 6.54 26.14
N GLY A 171 -23.25 5.52 27.02
CA GLY A 171 -24.05 4.30 26.88
C GLY A 171 -23.55 3.32 25.82
N GLN A 172 -22.33 3.52 25.36
CA GLN A 172 -21.62 2.60 24.46
C GLN A 172 -20.92 1.48 25.25
N TYR A 173 -20.48 0.46 24.56
CA TYR A 173 -19.82 -0.71 25.11
C TYR A 173 -18.51 -0.98 24.39
N LYS A 174 -17.54 -1.49 25.14
CA LYS A 174 -16.24 -1.95 24.62
C LYS A 174 -15.92 -3.37 25.11
N LEU A 175 -14.97 -4.00 24.46
CA LEU A 175 -14.37 -5.25 24.94
C LEU A 175 -13.45 -4.99 26.13
N PRO A 176 -13.29 -5.95 27.06
CA PRO A 176 -12.21 -5.93 28.03
C PRO A 176 -10.85 -5.83 27.38
N LEU A 177 -9.90 -5.17 28.05
CA LEU A 177 -8.57 -4.90 27.50
C LEU A 177 -7.83 -6.18 27.08
N ASP A 178 -7.94 -7.26 27.85
CA ASP A 178 -7.25 -8.51 27.54
C ASP A 178 -7.82 -9.17 26.26
N GLU A 179 -9.10 -9.04 26.00
CA GLU A 179 -9.71 -9.52 24.77
C GLU A 179 -9.29 -8.69 23.54
N LYS A 180 -9.16 -7.38 23.71
CA LYS A 180 -8.56 -6.52 22.68
C LYS A 180 -7.11 -6.93 22.37
N LYS A 181 -6.30 -7.26 23.41
CA LYS A 181 -4.93 -7.75 23.22
C LYS A 181 -4.91 -9.05 22.42
N GLU A 182 -5.81 -9.99 22.75
CA GLU A 182 -5.94 -11.26 21.99
C GLU A 182 -6.26 -11.01 20.51
N ILE A 183 -7.19 -10.11 20.22
CA ILE A 183 -7.49 -9.74 18.81
C ILE A 183 -6.25 -9.15 18.14
N LEU A 184 -5.56 -8.21 18.78
CA LEU A 184 -4.41 -7.54 18.23
C LEU A 184 -3.29 -8.54 17.90
N THR A 185 -2.91 -9.39 18.87
CA THR A 185 -1.77 -10.30 18.73
C THR A 185 -2.08 -11.56 17.92
N ASN A 186 -3.33 -12.05 17.95
CA ASN A 186 -3.68 -13.27 17.24
C ASN A 186 -4.10 -13.00 15.80
N CYS A 187 -4.73 -11.84 15.52
CA CYS A 187 -5.38 -11.63 14.24
C CYS A 187 -4.57 -10.82 13.25
N LEU A 188 -3.78 -9.84 13.69
CA LEU A 188 -3.18 -8.83 12.81
C LEU A 188 -1.72 -9.09 12.52
N TYR A 189 -1.35 -8.96 11.25
CA TYR A 189 0.02 -9.15 10.76
C TYR A 189 0.36 -8.07 9.72
N GLY A 190 1.57 -7.53 9.79
CA GLY A 190 2.08 -6.54 8.85
C GLY A 190 3.48 -6.85 8.38
N ILE A 191 3.81 -6.48 7.15
CA ILE A 191 5.17 -6.48 6.63
C ILE A 191 5.40 -5.17 5.90
N ASP A 192 6.53 -4.52 6.16
CA ASP A 192 6.98 -3.41 5.33
C ASP A 192 8.50 -3.45 5.14
N ILE A 193 8.97 -2.88 4.03
CA ILE A 193 10.39 -2.76 3.69
C ILE A 193 11.05 -1.55 4.35
N ASP A 194 10.27 -0.66 4.96
CA ASP A 194 10.75 0.49 5.70
C ASP A 194 10.67 0.21 7.20
N VAL A 195 11.83 0.11 7.84
CA VAL A 195 11.94 -0.16 9.28
C VAL A 195 11.20 0.87 10.14
N HIS A 196 11.22 2.14 9.72
CA HIS A 196 10.54 3.20 10.46
C HIS A 196 9.02 3.11 10.30
N ALA A 197 8.53 2.69 9.13
CA ALA A 197 7.11 2.41 8.94
C ALA A 197 6.64 1.30 9.89
N VAL A 198 7.41 0.24 10.04
CA VAL A 198 7.14 -0.87 10.98
C VAL A 198 7.02 -0.37 12.41
N GLU A 199 7.96 0.47 12.86
CA GLU A 199 7.91 1.04 14.22
C GLU A 199 6.70 1.94 14.43
N VAL A 200 6.36 2.77 13.43
CA VAL A 200 5.14 3.60 13.48
C VAL A 200 3.89 2.75 13.51
N ALA A 201 3.80 1.70 12.69
CA ALA A 201 2.66 0.78 12.67
C ALA A 201 2.46 0.08 14.02
N LYS A 202 3.55 -0.42 14.64
CA LYS A 202 3.49 -0.99 16.00
C LYS A 202 2.97 0.04 16.99
N PHE A 203 3.52 1.25 16.97
CA PHE A 203 3.13 2.31 17.89
C PHE A 203 1.67 2.72 17.74
N SER A 204 1.22 2.94 16.51
CA SER A 204 -0.18 3.28 16.20
C SER A 204 -1.16 2.21 16.70
N LEU A 205 -0.84 0.94 16.47
CA LEU A 205 -1.66 -0.19 16.95
C LEU A 205 -1.69 -0.26 18.49
N LEU A 206 -0.57 0.01 19.16
CA LEU A 206 -0.51 0.03 20.62
C LEU A 206 -1.32 1.20 21.22
N ILE A 207 -1.27 2.39 20.60
CA ILE A 207 -2.13 3.51 21.00
C ILE A 207 -3.61 3.16 20.75
N LYS A 208 -3.91 2.55 19.62
CA LYS A 208 -5.28 2.13 19.29
C LYS A 208 -5.83 1.09 20.28
N LEU A 209 -4.99 0.21 20.80
CA LEU A 209 -5.36 -0.77 21.82
C LEU A 209 -5.86 -0.10 23.11
N ILE A 210 -5.18 0.96 23.56
CA ILE A 210 -5.52 1.66 24.82
C ILE A 210 -6.57 2.77 24.62
N GLU A 211 -7.05 2.96 23.42
CA GLU A 211 -8.14 3.91 23.15
C GLU A 211 -9.38 3.55 23.97
N ASN A 212 -9.98 4.56 24.63
CA ASN A 212 -11.12 4.41 25.56
C ASN A 212 -10.83 3.57 26.81
N GLU A 213 -9.54 3.32 27.14
CA GLU A 213 -9.19 2.73 28.43
C GLU A 213 -9.12 3.78 29.54
N THR A 214 -9.46 3.35 30.77
CA THR A 214 -9.40 4.19 31.95
C THR A 214 -8.21 3.83 32.84
N ALA A 215 -7.77 4.73 33.71
CA ALA A 215 -6.70 4.45 34.67
C ALA A 215 -6.90 3.17 35.49
N PRO A 216 -8.11 2.83 35.97
CA PRO A 216 -8.36 1.55 36.63
C PRO A 216 -8.20 0.32 35.72
N SER A 217 -8.70 0.35 34.47
CA SER A 217 -8.58 -0.80 33.55
C SER A 217 -7.12 -1.06 33.17
N VAL A 218 -6.32 0.00 33.07
CA VAL A 218 -4.88 -0.07 32.77
C VAL A 218 -4.07 -0.52 33.99
N SER A 219 -4.50 -0.17 35.22
CA SER A 219 -3.74 -0.47 36.46
C SER A 219 -3.86 -1.93 36.90
N SER A 220 -4.85 -2.67 36.42
CA SER A 220 -5.10 -4.08 36.76
C SER A 220 -4.20 -5.08 36.01
N SER A 221 -3.53 -4.65 34.96
CA SER A 221 -2.70 -5.50 34.10
C SER A 221 -1.21 -5.35 34.43
N GLU A 222 -0.51 -6.47 34.63
CA GLU A 222 0.96 -6.45 34.86
C GLU A 222 1.73 -5.91 33.67
N LYS A 223 1.24 -6.18 32.45
CA LYS A 223 1.76 -5.68 31.17
C LYS A 223 0.61 -5.08 30.36
N ILE A 224 0.64 -3.75 30.23
CA ILE A 224 -0.44 -3.03 29.55
C ILE A 224 -0.41 -3.28 28.05
N LEU A 225 0.76 -3.12 27.43
CA LEU A 225 0.94 -3.28 25.99
C LEU A 225 1.58 -4.63 25.67
N PRO A 226 1.09 -5.36 24.66
CA PRO A 226 1.75 -6.57 24.18
C PRO A 226 2.97 -6.21 23.32
N ASP A 227 3.87 -7.17 23.17
CA ASP A 227 4.92 -7.12 22.16
C ASP A 227 4.30 -7.44 20.79
N LEU A 228 4.65 -6.67 19.76
CA LEU A 228 4.18 -6.84 18.39
C LEU A 228 5.32 -7.28 17.42
N ASP A 229 6.48 -7.69 17.93
CA ASP A 229 7.59 -8.20 17.11
C ASP A 229 7.20 -9.49 16.36
N GLY A 230 6.29 -10.28 16.91
CA GLY A 230 5.71 -11.44 16.26
C GLY A 230 4.53 -11.14 15.30
N ASN A 231 4.20 -9.86 15.10
CA ASN A 231 3.05 -9.43 14.31
C ASN A 231 3.42 -8.49 13.16
N ILE A 232 4.28 -7.51 13.42
CA ILE A 232 4.65 -6.47 12.44
C ILE A 232 6.14 -6.58 12.15
N PHE A 233 6.48 -6.88 10.90
CA PHE A 233 7.81 -7.31 10.49
C PHE A 233 8.45 -6.36 9.50
N TYR A 234 9.75 -6.20 9.62
CA TYR A 234 10.59 -5.52 8.64
C TYR A 234 11.10 -6.52 7.60
N GLY A 235 10.86 -6.25 6.31
CA GLY A 235 11.38 -7.07 5.23
C GLY A 235 10.62 -6.91 3.90
N ASN A 236 11.18 -7.49 2.87
CA ASN A 236 10.60 -7.52 1.53
C ASN A 236 9.63 -8.71 1.39
N SER A 237 8.34 -8.46 1.51
CA SER A 237 7.30 -9.49 1.40
C SER A 237 7.27 -10.22 0.05
N LEU A 238 7.90 -9.64 -0.99
CA LEU A 238 7.97 -10.25 -2.32
C LEU A 238 9.15 -11.21 -2.48
N VAL A 239 10.16 -11.16 -1.63
CA VAL A 239 11.37 -11.97 -1.74
C VAL A 239 11.59 -12.73 -0.45
N ASP A 240 11.67 -14.04 -0.51
CA ASP A 240 12.18 -14.89 0.58
C ASP A 240 13.55 -15.49 0.21
N ASP A 241 14.26 -15.97 1.21
CA ASP A 241 15.61 -16.50 1.04
C ASP A 241 15.67 -17.64 0.03
N SER A 242 14.67 -18.51 0.00
CA SER A 242 14.60 -19.62 -0.95
C SER A 242 14.52 -19.16 -2.41
N MET A 243 14.04 -17.95 -2.65
CA MET A 243 14.03 -17.36 -3.99
C MET A 243 15.42 -16.92 -4.45
N LEU A 244 16.33 -16.67 -3.53
CA LEU A 244 17.72 -16.27 -3.79
C LEU A 244 18.66 -17.47 -3.93
N ASP A 245 18.22 -18.67 -3.56
CA ASP A 245 19.03 -19.89 -3.65
C ASP A 245 19.47 -20.17 -5.10
N GLY A 246 20.78 -20.42 -5.25
CA GLY A 246 21.39 -20.67 -6.56
C GLY A 246 21.56 -19.41 -7.44
N LEU A 247 21.25 -18.23 -6.93
CA LEU A 247 21.51 -16.96 -7.60
C LEU A 247 22.83 -16.35 -7.08
N ASN A 248 23.57 -15.71 -7.98
CA ASN A 248 24.78 -14.97 -7.61
C ASN A 248 24.41 -13.59 -7.07
N VAL A 249 23.91 -13.53 -5.85
CA VAL A 249 23.53 -12.31 -5.14
C VAL A 249 24.68 -11.88 -4.24
N LYS A 250 25.17 -10.66 -4.41
CA LYS A 250 26.24 -10.12 -3.57
C LYS A 250 25.69 -9.81 -2.16
N PRO A 251 26.54 -9.87 -1.12
CA PRO A 251 26.12 -9.53 0.25
C PRO A 251 25.45 -8.15 0.35
N GLN A 252 25.97 -7.14 -0.36
CA GLN A 252 25.39 -5.80 -0.40
C GLN A 252 23.99 -5.79 -1.03
N GLU A 253 23.81 -6.47 -2.16
CA GLU A 253 22.50 -6.60 -2.83
C GLU A 253 21.48 -7.31 -1.93
N ARG A 254 21.91 -8.33 -1.15
CA ARG A 254 21.03 -9.01 -0.20
C ARG A 254 20.57 -8.07 0.92
N LEU A 255 21.46 -7.19 1.43
CA LEU A 255 21.10 -6.19 2.43
C LEU A 255 20.12 -5.15 1.88
N GLU A 256 20.20 -4.83 0.58
CA GLU A 256 19.26 -3.91 -0.08
C GLU A 256 17.92 -4.57 -0.40
N ILE A 257 17.91 -5.88 -0.75
CA ILE A 257 16.68 -6.65 -1.02
C ILE A 257 15.88 -6.91 0.26
N VAL A 258 16.56 -7.11 1.40
CA VAL A 258 15.95 -7.42 2.71
C VAL A 258 14.95 -8.59 2.62
N PRO A 259 15.36 -9.80 2.22
CA PRO A 259 14.43 -10.94 2.10
C PRO A 259 13.68 -11.20 3.39
N PHE A 260 12.41 -11.57 3.30
CA PHE A 260 11.55 -11.85 4.46
C PHE A 260 11.27 -13.34 4.60
N ASP A 261 11.57 -13.92 5.78
CA ASP A 261 11.19 -15.29 6.10
C ASP A 261 9.73 -15.36 6.58
N TRP A 262 8.86 -15.87 5.71
CA TRP A 262 7.44 -16.04 6.03
C TRP A 262 7.15 -17.00 7.17
N ASN A 263 8.11 -17.85 7.55
CA ASN A 263 7.95 -18.78 8.68
C ASN A 263 7.94 -18.04 10.03
N GLU A 264 8.56 -16.85 10.10
CA GLU A 264 8.55 -16.03 11.32
C GLU A 264 7.14 -15.62 11.76
N MET A 265 6.19 -15.56 10.83
CA MET A 265 4.79 -15.23 11.15
C MET A 265 4.03 -16.38 11.82
N HIS A 266 4.55 -17.60 11.82
CA HIS A 266 3.88 -18.80 12.37
C HIS A 266 2.44 -18.99 11.87
N VAL A 267 2.15 -18.62 10.62
CA VAL A 267 0.84 -18.76 9.95
C VAL A 267 0.92 -19.91 8.94
N GLU A 268 0.77 -21.14 9.41
CA GLU A 268 1.01 -22.35 8.62
C GLU A 268 0.03 -22.54 7.46
N VAL A 269 -1.27 -22.24 7.68
CA VAL A 269 -2.34 -22.52 6.70
C VAL A 269 -2.54 -21.37 5.71
N GLY A 270 -1.95 -20.21 5.99
CA GLY A 270 -2.14 -18.97 5.25
C GLY A 270 -3.21 -18.05 5.86
N PHE A 271 -3.37 -16.86 5.27
CA PHE A 271 -4.21 -15.81 5.80
C PHE A 271 -5.67 -15.97 5.40
N ASP A 272 -6.58 -15.57 6.30
CA ASP A 272 -8.01 -15.42 6.01
C ASP A 272 -8.27 -14.23 5.10
N ILE A 273 -7.55 -13.12 5.38
CA ILE A 273 -7.70 -11.87 4.66
C ILE A 273 -6.32 -11.27 4.46
N ILE A 274 -6.05 -10.80 3.25
CA ILE A 274 -4.96 -9.87 2.95
C ILE A 274 -5.60 -8.62 2.37
N LEU A 275 -5.23 -7.46 2.89
CA LEU A 275 -5.76 -6.16 2.45
C LEU A 275 -4.65 -5.12 2.40
N GLY A 276 -4.87 -3.99 1.73
CA GLY A 276 -3.88 -2.93 1.68
C GLY A 276 -3.85 -2.15 0.37
N ASN A 277 -2.86 -1.30 0.26
CA ASN A 277 -2.55 -0.48 -0.91
C ASN A 277 -1.09 -0.75 -1.34
N PRO A 278 -0.85 -1.76 -2.21
CA PRO A 278 0.51 -2.10 -2.63
C PRO A 278 1.15 -0.97 -3.47
N PRO A 279 2.49 -0.84 -3.49
CA PRO A 279 3.17 0.24 -4.21
C PRO A 279 3.00 0.14 -5.73
N TYR A 280 2.73 1.29 -6.40
CA TYR A 280 2.52 1.42 -7.84
C TYR A 280 3.79 1.89 -8.55
N VAL A 281 4.75 1.00 -8.74
CA VAL A 281 6.04 1.29 -9.37
C VAL A 281 6.13 0.51 -10.68
N ASN A 282 6.28 1.20 -11.81
CA ASN A 282 6.48 0.54 -13.09
C ASN A 282 7.90 -0.03 -13.24
N THR A 283 8.11 -0.92 -14.20
CA THR A 283 9.39 -1.61 -14.41
C THR A 283 10.56 -0.64 -14.62
N SER A 284 10.35 0.48 -15.31
CA SER A 284 11.41 1.48 -15.57
C SER A 284 11.86 2.14 -14.27
N ASP A 285 10.91 2.54 -13.43
CA ASP A 285 11.20 3.17 -12.15
C ASP A 285 11.82 2.17 -11.17
N MET A 286 11.37 0.90 -11.17
CA MET A 286 12.00 -0.16 -10.38
C MET A 286 13.49 -0.30 -10.69
N HIS A 287 13.90 -0.25 -11.97
CA HIS A 287 15.32 -0.37 -12.35
C HIS A 287 16.20 0.80 -11.87
N ASN A 288 15.59 1.94 -11.55
CA ASN A 288 16.28 3.08 -10.96
C ASN A 288 16.41 2.99 -9.42
N LEU A 289 15.54 2.17 -8.79
CA LEU A 289 15.36 2.13 -7.33
C LEU A 289 15.88 0.85 -6.68
N LEU A 290 15.85 -0.27 -7.40
CA LEU A 290 16.09 -1.58 -6.83
C LEU A 290 17.32 -2.25 -7.47
N PRO A 291 17.96 -3.20 -6.77
CA PRO A 291 19.02 -4.01 -7.34
C PRO A 291 18.54 -4.74 -8.61
N LYS A 292 19.35 -4.72 -9.66
CA LYS A 292 19.01 -5.41 -10.93
C LYS A 292 18.72 -6.89 -10.74
N VAL A 293 19.42 -7.56 -9.82
CA VAL A 293 19.20 -8.99 -9.53
C VAL A 293 17.78 -9.22 -9.00
N GLU A 294 17.23 -8.31 -8.20
CA GLU A 294 15.86 -8.41 -7.68
C GLU A 294 14.84 -8.39 -8.82
N ILE A 295 14.97 -7.46 -9.74
CA ILE A 295 14.02 -7.29 -10.85
C ILE A 295 14.23 -8.36 -11.92
N ASP A 296 15.45 -8.44 -12.47
CA ASP A 296 15.73 -9.23 -13.67
C ASP A 296 15.82 -10.73 -13.38
N THR A 297 16.13 -11.09 -12.14
CA THR A 297 16.31 -12.49 -11.77
C THR A 297 15.18 -12.97 -10.86
N VAL A 298 14.91 -12.28 -9.73
CA VAL A 298 13.89 -12.76 -8.79
C VAL A 298 12.50 -12.52 -9.37
N TYR A 299 12.11 -11.26 -9.61
CA TYR A 299 10.75 -10.96 -10.04
C TYR A 299 10.40 -11.62 -11.39
N LYS A 300 11.26 -11.48 -12.40
CA LYS A 300 10.99 -12.05 -13.74
C LYS A 300 10.97 -13.57 -13.79
N LYS A 301 11.69 -14.27 -12.88
CA LYS A 301 11.74 -15.75 -12.86
C LYS A 301 10.73 -16.37 -11.91
N LYS A 302 10.41 -15.72 -10.82
CA LYS A 302 9.59 -16.29 -9.74
C LYS A 302 8.11 -15.92 -9.84
N TYR A 303 7.78 -14.80 -10.51
CA TYR A 303 6.41 -14.34 -10.65
C TYR A 303 5.91 -14.45 -12.11
N LYS A 304 4.76 -15.08 -12.29
CA LYS A 304 4.12 -15.23 -13.60
C LYS A 304 3.58 -13.91 -14.14
N THR A 305 3.19 -13.00 -13.23
CA THR A 305 2.62 -11.69 -13.55
C THR A 305 3.67 -10.66 -13.94
N SER A 306 4.94 -10.93 -13.76
CA SER A 306 6.07 -10.09 -14.20
C SER A 306 6.26 -10.18 -15.72
N TYR A 307 5.29 -9.69 -16.48
CA TYR A 307 5.25 -9.78 -17.94
C TYR A 307 5.45 -8.41 -18.61
N LYS A 308 6.41 -8.32 -19.53
CA LYS A 308 6.77 -7.07 -20.23
C LYS A 308 7.10 -5.92 -19.24
N GLN A 309 6.54 -4.75 -19.48
CA GLN A 309 6.63 -3.56 -18.62
C GLN A 309 5.57 -3.67 -17.49
N PHE A 310 5.76 -4.59 -16.55
CA PHE A 310 4.81 -4.81 -15.47
C PHE A 310 4.94 -3.74 -14.37
N ASP A 311 3.89 -3.59 -13.58
CA ASP A 311 3.90 -2.76 -12.37
C ASP A 311 4.09 -3.64 -11.13
N LYS A 312 4.73 -3.11 -10.09
CA LYS A 312 5.07 -3.84 -8.86
C LYS A 312 3.83 -4.44 -8.19
N TYR A 313 2.68 -3.77 -8.23
CA TYR A 313 1.45 -4.30 -7.63
C TYR A 313 0.94 -5.60 -8.30
N TYR A 314 1.36 -5.94 -9.53
CA TYR A 314 0.99 -7.22 -10.14
C TYR A 314 1.58 -8.40 -9.36
N ILE A 315 2.85 -8.29 -9.01
CA ILE A 315 3.53 -9.31 -8.23
C ILE A 315 3.08 -9.32 -6.77
N PHE A 316 2.65 -8.18 -6.22
CA PHE A 316 2.00 -8.12 -4.91
C PHE A 316 0.67 -8.90 -4.89
N ILE A 317 -0.16 -8.76 -5.93
CA ILE A 317 -1.40 -9.53 -6.06
C ILE A 317 -1.09 -11.03 -6.14
N GLU A 318 -0.13 -11.44 -6.98
CA GLU A 318 0.27 -12.85 -7.11
C GLU A 318 0.80 -13.40 -5.78
N ARG A 319 1.66 -12.63 -5.08
CA ARG A 319 2.20 -13.00 -3.78
C ARG A 319 1.10 -13.14 -2.73
N ALA A 320 0.20 -12.18 -2.64
CA ALA A 320 -0.92 -12.21 -1.73
C ALA A 320 -1.82 -13.44 -1.95
N ILE A 321 -2.20 -13.73 -3.21
CA ILE A 321 -2.99 -14.93 -3.55
C ILE A 321 -2.25 -16.20 -3.09
N SER A 322 -0.93 -16.27 -3.23
CA SER A 322 -0.13 -17.42 -2.80
C SER A 322 -0.20 -17.63 -1.28
N LYS A 323 -0.25 -16.55 -0.50
CA LYS A 323 -0.27 -16.56 0.98
C LYS A 323 -1.66 -16.67 1.59
N LEU A 324 -2.72 -16.54 0.80
CA LEU A 324 -4.09 -16.81 1.26
C LEU A 324 -4.32 -18.32 1.45
N LYS A 325 -5.09 -18.68 2.46
CA LYS A 325 -5.69 -20.01 2.59
C LYS A 325 -6.79 -20.23 1.56
N SER A 326 -7.24 -21.46 1.38
CA SER A 326 -8.43 -21.76 0.56
C SER A 326 -9.63 -20.97 1.07
N GLY A 327 -10.34 -20.29 0.16
CA GLY A 327 -11.42 -19.37 0.48
C GLY A 327 -10.96 -18.05 1.10
N GLY A 328 -9.67 -17.80 1.33
CA GLY A 328 -9.16 -16.51 1.82
C GLY A 328 -9.46 -15.35 0.87
N ILE A 329 -9.49 -14.14 1.40
CA ILE A 329 -9.89 -12.91 0.69
C ILE A 329 -8.69 -11.99 0.51
N LEU A 330 -8.50 -11.48 -0.72
CA LEU A 330 -7.62 -10.35 -1.02
C LEU A 330 -8.50 -9.12 -1.31
N CYS A 331 -8.22 -8.01 -0.64
CA CYS A 331 -8.85 -6.72 -0.92
C CYS A 331 -7.78 -5.65 -1.11
N TYR A 332 -7.51 -5.28 -2.35
CA TYR A 332 -6.51 -4.28 -2.70
C TYR A 332 -7.11 -3.12 -3.47
N ILE A 333 -6.63 -1.90 -3.19
CA ILE A 333 -6.81 -0.78 -4.11
C ILE A 333 -5.62 -0.76 -5.07
N VAL A 334 -5.89 -0.71 -6.37
CA VAL A 334 -4.87 -0.82 -7.44
C VAL A 334 -5.25 0.04 -8.64
N PRO A 335 -4.27 0.50 -9.45
CA PRO A 335 -4.58 1.18 -10.70
C PRO A 335 -5.39 0.29 -11.65
N ASN A 336 -6.46 0.86 -12.22
CA ASN A 336 -7.36 0.11 -13.13
C ASN A 336 -6.77 -0.14 -14.53
N LYS A 337 -5.63 0.48 -14.85
CA LYS A 337 -4.98 0.33 -16.17
C LYS A 337 -4.70 -1.12 -16.57
N PHE A 338 -4.50 -2.04 -15.60
CA PHE A 338 -4.23 -3.45 -15.91
C PHE A 338 -5.39 -4.12 -16.64
N PHE A 339 -6.61 -3.58 -16.61
CA PHE A 339 -7.74 -4.11 -17.38
C PHE A 339 -7.47 -4.10 -18.88
N LYS A 340 -6.76 -3.09 -19.37
CA LYS A 340 -6.65 -2.79 -20.81
C LYS A 340 -5.24 -3.00 -21.38
N ILE A 341 -4.20 -2.70 -20.61
CA ILE A 341 -2.82 -2.69 -21.13
C ILE A 341 -2.23 -4.09 -21.34
N VAL A 342 -1.25 -4.17 -22.24
CA VAL A 342 -0.63 -5.45 -22.65
C VAL A 342 0.10 -6.13 -21.47
N SER A 343 0.79 -5.37 -20.62
CA SER A 343 1.52 -5.93 -19.47
C SER A 343 0.59 -6.57 -18.44
N GLY A 344 -0.69 -6.15 -18.39
CA GLY A 344 -1.71 -6.75 -17.52
C GLY A 344 -2.18 -8.15 -17.93
N LYS A 345 -1.80 -8.64 -19.13
CA LYS A 345 -2.28 -9.92 -19.68
C LYS A 345 -2.13 -11.10 -18.72
N LYS A 346 -0.96 -11.24 -18.09
CA LYS A 346 -0.69 -12.36 -17.18
C LYS A 346 -1.44 -12.24 -15.85
N LEU A 347 -1.64 -11.02 -15.34
CA LEU A 347 -2.44 -10.79 -14.15
C LEU A 347 -3.92 -11.08 -14.42
N ARG A 348 -4.47 -10.60 -15.55
CA ARG A 348 -5.84 -10.91 -15.95
C ARG A 348 -6.05 -12.42 -16.11
N GLY A 349 -5.10 -13.10 -16.77
CA GLY A 349 -5.13 -14.57 -16.88
C GLY A 349 -5.11 -15.26 -15.52
N LEU A 350 -4.23 -14.84 -14.60
CA LEU A 350 -4.15 -15.42 -13.25
C LEU A 350 -5.50 -15.33 -12.52
N ILE A 351 -6.18 -14.19 -12.58
CA ILE A 351 -7.47 -13.97 -11.93
C ILE A 351 -8.58 -14.77 -12.60
N ALA A 352 -8.69 -14.67 -13.94
CA ALA A 352 -9.77 -15.29 -14.70
C ALA A 352 -9.65 -16.82 -14.77
N ASP A 353 -8.45 -17.38 -14.96
CA ASP A 353 -8.24 -18.84 -15.04
C ASP A 353 -8.57 -19.52 -13.70
N ALA A 354 -8.28 -18.83 -12.59
CA ALA A 354 -8.61 -19.31 -11.26
C ALA A 354 -10.06 -19.00 -10.84
N LYS A 355 -10.79 -18.17 -11.59
CA LYS A 355 -12.16 -17.71 -11.33
C LYS A 355 -12.35 -17.16 -9.91
N ILE A 356 -11.40 -16.32 -9.48
CA ILE A 356 -11.34 -15.84 -8.09
C ILE A 356 -11.85 -14.41 -7.90
N LEU A 357 -12.33 -13.75 -8.96
CA LEU A 357 -12.85 -12.38 -8.86
C LEU A 357 -14.22 -12.40 -8.17
N ARG A 358 -14.33 -11.74 -7.03
CA ARG A 358 -15.60 -11.64 -6.28
C ARG A 358 -16.28 -10.30 -6.51
N SER A 359 -15.55 -9.21 -6.51
CA SER A 359 -16.07 -7.91 -6.91
C SER A 359 -14.94 -6.97 -7.37
N LEU A 360 -15.32 -6.01 -8.19
CA LEU A 360 -14.46 -4.99 -8.75
C LEU A 360 -15.20 -3.65 -8.73
N ASP A 361 -14.72 -2.73 -7.88
CA ASP A 361 -15.22 -1.35 -7.85
C ASP A 361 -14.26 -0.48 -8.68
N ASP A 362 -14.71 -0.01 -9.83
CA ASP A 362 -13.90 0.79 -10.76
C ASP A 362 -14.29 2.27 -10.67
N PHE A 363 -13.33 3.11 -10.33
CA PHE A 363 -13.51 4.56 -10.24
C PHE A 363 -13.28 5.27 -11.59
N GLY A 364 -13.10 4.50 -12.67
CA GLY A 364 -12.92 5.07 -14.01
C GLY A 364 -11.74 6.05 -14.05
N ASP A 365 -12.03 7.30 -14.36
CA ASP A 365 -11.09 8.42 -14.40
C ASP A 365 -11.20 9.37 -13.18
N ALA A 366 -11.99 9.01 -12.17
CA ALA A 366 -12.08 9.77 -10.93
C ALA A 366 -10.75 9.79 -10.18
N GLN A 367 -10.34 10.96 -9.73
CA GLN A 367 -9.10 11.16 -8.97
C GLN A 367 -9.36 10.96 -7.49
N LEU A 368 -8.82 9.86 -6.93
CA LEU A 368 -8.97 9.51 -5.52
C LEU A 368 -7.86 10.08 -4.64
N PHE A 369 -6.69 10.33 -5.21
CA PHE A 369 -5.49 10.78 -4.50
C PHE A 369 -5.21 12.23 -4.86
N ALA A 370 -4.99 13.07 -3.84
CA ALA A 370 -4.84 14.53 -4.02
C ALA A 370 -3.61 14.90 -4.87
N ASP A 371 -2.51 14.15 -4.69
CA ASP A 371 -1.20 14.54 -5.23
C ASP A 371 -0.80 13.75 -6.49
N LYS A 372 -1.58 12.75 -6.90
CA LYS A 372 -1.24 11.88 -8.04
C LYS A 372 -2.46 11.54 -8.88
N THR A 373 -2.35 11.74 -10.18
CA THR A 373 -3.37 11.26 -11.13
C THR A 373 -3.23 9.75 -11.32
N ILE A 374 -3.97 8.99 -10.50
CA ILE A 374 -4.01 7.53 -10.55
C ILE A 374 -5.48 7.11 -10.65
N TYR A 375 -5.84 6.52 -11.76
CA TYR A 375 -7.16 5.92 -11.95
C TYR A 375 -7.19 4.56 -11.29
N SER A 376 -8.00 4.40 -10.27
CA SER A 376 -7.94 3.27 -9.36
C SER A 376 -9.18 2.39 -9.40
N SER A 377 -9.03 1.19 -8.88
CA SER A 377 -10.11 0.24 -8.62
C SER A 377 -9.87 -0.49 -7.31
N ILE A 378 -10.94 -0.90 -6.63
CA ILE A 378 -10.85 -1.82 -5.49
C ILE A 378 -11.14 -3.23 -6.00
N LEU A 379 -10.13 -4.08 -5.88
CA LEU A 379 -10.14 -5.48 -6.32
C LEU A 379 -10.38 -6.37 -5.11
N LEU A 380 -11.50 -7.11 -5.11
CA LEU A 380 -11.80 -8.14 -4.13
C LEU A 380 -11.74 -9.51 -4.78
N LEU A 381 -10.75 -10.31 -4.38
CA LEU A 381 -10.60 -11.70 -4.81
C LEU A 381 -10.92 -12.64 -3.67
N GLU A 382 -11.49 -13.79 -3.97
CA GLU A 382 -11.67 -14.89 -3.01
C GLU A 382 -11.01 -16.14 -3.58
N LYS A 383 -10.08 -16.76 -2.83
CA LYS A 383 -9.34 -17.97 -3.26
C LYS A 383 -10.24 -19.21 -3.26
N SER A 384 -11.35 -19.09 -3.96
CA SER A 384 -12.33 -20.15 -4.29
C SER A 384 -12.99 -19.79 -5.60
N ALA A 385 -13.31 -20.81 -6.41
CA ALA A 385 -13.91 -20.55 -7.73
C ALA A 385 -15.30 -19.91 -7.62
N GLN A 386 -15.45 -18.75 -8.23
CA GLN A 386 -16.71 -18.00 -8.33
C GLN A 386 -17.42 -18.37 -9.67
N LYS A 387 -18.73 -18.19 -9.74
CA LYS A 387 -19.50 -18.29 -10.98
C LYS A 387 -19.68 -16.93 -11.66
N SER A 388 -19.75 -15.90 -10.83
CA SER A 388 -19.96 -14.52 -11.22
C SER A 388 -19.30 -13.59 -10.20
N PHE A 389 -19.11 -12.34 -10.59
CA PHE A 389 -18.61 -11.27 -9.74
C PHE A 389 -19.45 -10.01 -9.90
N ILE A 390 -19.38 -9.12 -8.91
CA ILE A 390 -20.05 -7.82 -8.99
C ILE A 390 -19.05 -6.79 -9.55
N TYR A 391 -19.45 -6.14 -10.64
CA TYR A 391 -18.74 -4.98 -11.20
C TYR A 391 -19.53 -3.71 -10.87
N SER A 392 -18.85 -2.75 -10.23
CA SER A 392 -19.43 -1.45 -9.90
C SER A 392 -18.65 -0.35 -10.61
N SER A 393 -19.36 0.58 -11.25
CA SER A 393 -18.78 1.83 -11.76
C SER A 393 -19.07 2.96 -10.77
N LEU A 394 -18.04 3.73 -10.40
CA LEU A 394 -18.09 4.73 -9.36
C LEU A 394 -17.50 6.05 -9.84
N ASP A 395 -18.23 7.16 -9.69
CA ASP A 395 -17.78 8.48 -10.09
C ASP A 395 -16.94 9.19 -9.01
N ASN A 396 -17.07 8.77 -7.75
CA ASN A 396 -16.36 9.38 -6.61
C ASN A 396 -16.42 8.50 -5.36
N VAL A 397 -15.63 8.88 -4.33
CA VAL A 397 -15.55 8.15 -3.05
C VAL A 397 -16.90 8.12 -2.31
N ALA A 398 -17.70 9.18 -2.37
CA ALA A 398 -19.00 9.24 -1.69
C ALA A 398 -20.00 8.20 -2.22
N ALA A 399 -19.83 7.72 -3.45
CA ALA A 399 -20.65 6.66 -4.02
C ALA A 399 -20.41 5.30 -3.34
N LEU A 400 -19.27 5.08 -2.68
CA LEU A 400 -18.97 3.83 -1.97
C LEU A 400 -20.01 3.45 -0.92
N TRP A 401 -20.53 4.46 -0.21
CA TRP A 401 -21.47 4.29 0.91
C TRP A 401 -22.93 4.44 0.52
N ASN A 402 -23.21 4.79 -0.74
CA ASN A 402 -24.56 5.05 -1.20
C ASN A 402 -24.97 4.05 -2.30
N ALA A 403 -25.69 3.01 -1.91
CA ALA A 403 -26.15 1.96 -2.82
C ALA A 403 -26.98 2.50 -4.00
N SER A 404 -27.69 3.64 -3.83
CA SER A 404 -28.48 4.26 -4.91
C SER A 404 -27.66 5.04 -5.93
N LYS A 405 -26.37 5.27 -5.64
CA LYS A 405 -25.39 5.93 -6.53
C LYS A 405 -24.37 4.98 -7.14
N LYS A 406 -24.46 3.69 -6.83
CA LYS A 406 -23.63 2.66 -7.43
C LYS A 406 -24.36 2.04 -8.59
N ASP A 407 -23.77 2.17 -9.77
CA ASP A 407 -24.17 1.37 -10.92
C ASP A 407 -23.48 0.01 -10.79
N GLU A 408 -24.25 -1.02 -10.43
CA GLU A 408 -23.73 -2.37 -10.20
C GLU A 408 -24.35 -3.38 -11.16
N ILE A 409 -23.53 -4.27 -11.67
CA ILE A 409 -24.00 -5.43 -12.45
C ILE A 409 -23.31 -6.71 -11.98
N GLU A 410 -24.03 -7.81 -12.07
CA GLU A 410 -23.45 -9.13 -11.92
C GLU A 410 -22.91 -9.62 -13.30
N VAL A 411 -21.64 -9.97 -13.33
CA VAL A 411 -20.95 -10.43 -14.55
C VAL A 411 -20.50 -11.88 -14.37
N SER A 412 -20.78 -12.74 -15.34
CA SER A 412 -20.26 -14.10 -15.32
C SER A 412 -18.74 -14.12 -15.44
N GLU A 413 -18.07 -14.97 -14.64
CA GLU A 413 -16.62 -15.18 -14.71
C GLU A 413 -16.14 -15.63 -16.10
N ASP A 414 -16.98 -16.28 -16.89
CA ASP A 414 -16.64 -16.69 -18.26
C ASP A 414 -16.55 -15.50 -19.26
N LYS A 415 -16.95 -14.30 -18.85
CA LYS A 415 -16.81 -13.07 -19.66
C LYS A 415 -15.45 -12.42 -19.56
N ILE A 416 -14.61 -12.85 -18.64
CA ILE A 416 -13.24 -12.35 -18.48
C ILE A 416 -12.22 -13.45 -18.77
N ASN A 417 -11.09 -13.04 -19.34
CA ASN A 417 -9.96 -13.90 -19.66
C ASN A 417 -8.64 -13.09 -19.63
N SER A 418 -7.58 -13.57 -20.20
CA SER A 418 -6.30 -12.85 -20.29
C SER A 418 -6.32 -11.62 -21.22
N ASP A 419 -7.33 -11.49 -22.11
CA ASP A 419 -7.48 -10.35 -22.99
C ASP A 419 -7.98 -9.10 -22.23
N PRO A 420 -7.93 -7.91 -22.83
CA PRO A 420 -8.43 -6.70 -22.18
C PRO A 420 -9.88 -6.82 -21.72
N TRP A 421 -10.13 -6.53 -20.45
CA TRP A 421 -11.47 -6.54 -19.88
C TRP A 421 -12.25 -5.30 -20.34
N ARG A 422 -13.43 -5.52 -20.91
CA ARG A 422 -14.34 -4.48 -21.39
C ARG A 422 -15.58 -4.46 -20.49
N LEU A 423 -15.38 -3.97 -19.27
CA LEU A 423 -16.44 -3.91 -18.26
C LEU A 423 -17.17 -2.57 -18.35
N THR A 424 -18.50 -2.63 -18.25
CA THR A 424 -19.38 -1.46 -18.19
C THR A 424 -20.69 -1.84 -17.51
N THR A 425 -21.33 -0.92 -16.85
CA THR A 425 -22.66 -1.09 -16.25
C THR A 425 -23.79 -0.85 -17.25
N ASP A 426 -23.48 -0.29 -18.42
CA ASP A 426 -24.45 -0.11 -19.53
C ASP A 426 -24.73 -1.44 -20.24
N ILE A 427 -25.84 -2.06 -19.86
CA ILE A 427 -26.30 -3.35 -20.43
C ILE A 427 -26.58 -3.24 -21.93
N ALA A 428 -27.07 -2.08 -22.42
CA ALA A 428 -27.33 -1.88 -23.84
C ALA A 428 -26.03 -1.87 -24.64
N PHE A 429 -25.02 -1.18 -24.11
CA PHE A 429 -23.69 -1.14 -24.70
C PHE A 429 -23.01 -2.53 -24.67
N MET A 430 -23.13 -3.29 -23.58
CA MET A 430 -22.63 -4.66 -23.52
C MET A 430 -23.25 -5.55 -24.61
N ARG A 431 -24.56 -5.51 -24.78
CA ARG A 431 -25.27 -6.26 -25.83
C ARG A 431 -24.82 -5.84 -27.24
N LEU A 432 -24.55 -4.57 -27.45
CA LEU A 432 -23.99 -4.06 -28.71
C LEU A 432 -22.58 -4.61 -28.96
N LEU A 433 -21.71 -4.60 -27.95
CA LEU A 433 -20.37 -5.17 -28.05
C LEU A 433 -20.41 -6.67 -28.36
N ASP A 434 -21.27 -7.43 -27.69
CA ASP A 434 -21.45 -8.87 -27.95
C ASP A 434 -21.87 -9.13 -29.42
N LYS A 435 -22.80 -8.33 -29.96
CA LYS A 435 -23.19 -8.40 -31.38
C LYS A 435 -22.06 -8.08 -32.32
N ILE A 436 -21.30 -7.01 -32.04
CA ILE A 436 -20.13 -6.62 -32.84
C ILE A 436 -19.10 -7.76 -32.86
N GLN A 437 -18.80 -8.35 -31.71
CA GLN A 437 -17.82 -9.45 -31.63
C GLN A 437 -18.22 -10.70 -32.39
N GLN A 438 -19.54 -10.96 -32.55
CA GLN A 438 -20.03 -12.10 -33.31
C GLN A 438 -19.86 -11.95 -34.83
N VAL A 439 -19.88 -10.72 -35.33
CA VAL A 439 -19.89 -10.44 -36.78
C VAL A 439 -18.63 -9.75 -37.32
N ALA A 440 -17.95 -8.98 -36.43
CA ALA A 440 -16.76 -8.22 -36.82
C ALA A 440 -15.48 -9.05 -36.66
N LYS A 441 -14.54 -8.83 -37.56
CA LYS A 441 -13.17 -9.33 -37.41
C LYS A 441 -12.27 -8.23 -36.85
N PRO A 442 -11.26 -8.58 -36.04
CA PRO A 442 -10.28 -7.60 -35.57
C PRO A 442 -9.61 -6.88 -36.73
N ILE A 443 -9.42 -5.58 -36.64
CA ILE A 443 -8.74 -4.80 -37.68
C ILE A 443 -7.32 -5.32 -37.94
N THR A 444 -6.69 -5.91 -36.93
CA THR A 444 -5.36 -6.56 -37.02
C THR A 444 -5.33 -7.77 -37.97
N ASP A 445 -6.50 -8.33 -38.34
CA ASP A 445 -6.56 -9.40 -39.33
C ASP A 445 -6.36 -8.86 -40.78
N PHE A 446 -6.47 -7.54 -40.94
CA PHE A 446 -6.42 -6.88 -42.27
C PHE A 446 -5.24 -5.93 -42.42
N VAL A 447 -4.73 -5.37 -41.31
CA VAL A 447 -3.66 -4.37 -41.30
C VAL A 447 -2.72 -4.56 -40.12
N ASP A 448 -1.46 -4.24 -40.34
CA ASP A 448 -0.47 -4.11 -39.27
C ASP A 448 -0.59 -2.73 -38.65
N ILE A 449 -0.69 -2.68 -37.35
CA ILE A 449 -0.79 -1.42 -36.57
C ILE A 449 0.54 -1.13 -35.92
N PHE A 450 1.17 -0.03 -36.27
CA PHE A 450 2.43 0.42 -35.70
C PHE A 450 2.20 1.68 -34.88
N ASN A 451 2.95 1.81 -33.78
CA ASN A 451 3.05 3.09 -33.10
C ASN A 451 3.86 4.05 -33.98
N GLY A 452 3.35 5.22 -34.25
CA GLY A 452 4.09 6.29 -34.89
C GLY A 452 5.34 6.68 -34.07
N ILE A 453 6.27 7.38 -34.70
CA ILE A 453 7.48 7.85 -34.03
C ILE A 453 7.10 8.81 -32.92
N GLN A 454 7.42 8.46 -31.67
CA GLN A 454 7.34 9.39 -30.56
C GLN A 454 8.49 10.40 -30.70
N THR A 455 8.15 11.63 -31.06
CA THR A 455 9.14 12.69 -31.34
C THR A 455 9.91 13.16 -30.10
N SER A 456 9.56 12.68 -28.91
CA SER A 456 10.08 13.17 -27.64
C SER A 456 10.07 14.72 -27.49
N ALA A 457 9.19 15.39 -28.24
CA ALA A 457 9.11 16.85 -28.27
C ALA A 457 8.75 17.47 -26.90
N GLU A 458 8.10 16.69 -26.03
CA GLU A 458 7.74 17.10 -24.67
C GLU A 458 8.89 16.92 -23.65
N ARG A 459 10.00 16.28 -24.07
CA ARG A 459 11.18 16.18 -23.20
C ARG A 459 11.98 17.48 -23.20
N PRO A 460 12.64 17.83 -22.10
CA PRO A 460 13.54 19.01 -22.05
C PRO A 460 14.61 18.99 -23.15
N GLU A 461 15.02 17.80 -23.60
CA GLU A 461 15.94 17.59 -24.70
C GLU A 461 15.36 16.57 -25.69
N PRO A 462 14.48 17.01 -26.64
CA PRO A 462 13.89 16.12 -27.64
C PRO A 462 14.96 15.62 -28.61
N ILE A 463 15.11 14.30 -28.76
CA ILE A 463 16.14 13.67 -29.62
C ILE A 463 15.84 13.82 -31.11
N TYR A 464 14.53 13.79 -31.48
CA TYR A 464 14.11 13.81 -32.88
C TYR A 464 13.70 15.20 -33.39
N TRP A 465 13.86 16.23 -32.59
CA TRP A 465 13.64 17.61 -32.96
C TRP A 465 14.94 18.38 -32.75
N PHE A 466 15.55 18.83 -33.82
CA PHE A 466 16.83 19.55 -33.81
C PHE A 466 16.87 20.60 -34.90
N THR A 467 17.70 21.61 -34.69
CA THR A 467 17.96 22.67 -35.64
C THR A 467 19.13 22.30 -36.53
N LYS A 468 19.23 22.92 -37.71
CA LYS A 468 20.35 22.70 -38.62
C LYS A 468 21.70 23.03 -38.00
N SER A 469 21.74 23.93 -37.04
CA SER A 469 22.95 24.34 -36.31
C SER A 469 23.44 23.29 -35.30
N GLU A 470 22.60 22.33 -34.91
CA GLU A 470 22.99 21.24 -34.01
C GLU A 470 23.59 20.03 -34.75
N VAL A 471 23.53 20.04 -36.07
CA VAL A 471 24.11 18.96 -36.90
C VAL A 471 25.62 19.17 -36.95
N VAL A 472 26.37 18.22 -36.41
CA VAL A 472 27.83 18.23 -36.38
C VAL A 472 28.45 17.35 -37.45
N ASP A 473 27.68 16.38 -37.94
CA ASP A 473 28.06 15.47 -39.02
C ASP A 473 26.86 14.98 -39.79
N GLU A 474 27.00 14.68 -41.06
CA GLU A 474 25.96 14.20 -41.95
C GLU A 474 26.51 13.11 -42.86
N THR A 475 25.77 12.01 -42.94
CA THR A 475 26.02 10.91 -43.89
C THR A 475 24.84 10.76 -44.86
N ASP A 476 24.98 9.93 -45.86
CA ASP A 476 23.90 9.66 -46.82
C ASP A 476 22.62 9.13 -46.15
N SER A 477 22.76 8.48 -44.97
CA SER A 477 21.68 7.83 -44.27
C SER A 477 21.30 8.45 -42.92
N SER A 478 22.12 9.35 -42.35
CA SER A 478 21.87 9.88 -41.01
C SER A 478 22.45 11.28 -40.80
N TYR A 479 21.84 12.01 -39.85
CA TYR A 479 22.43 13.20 -39.23
C TYR A 479 23.02 12.82 -37.87
N VAL A 480 24.17 13.40 -37.54
CA VAL A 480 24.74 13.34 -36.20
C VAL A 480 24.56 14.71 -35.55
N ILE A 481 23.82 14.77 -34.46
CA ILE A 481 23.61 15.95 -33.66
C ILE A 481 24.44 15.87 -32.36
N GLU A 482 24.92 16.98 -31.86
CA GLU A 482 25.63 17.04 -30.58
C GLU A 482 24.86 17.95 -29.60
N ARG A 483 24.50 17.39 -28.44
CA ARG A 483 23.90 18.12 -27.32
C ARG A 483 24.57 17.70 -26.02
N ASN A 484 24.89 18.69 -25.16
CA ASN A 484 25.49 18.42 -23.85
C ASN A 484 26.69 17.45 -23.92
N GLN A 485 27.55 17.60 -24.90
CA GLN A 485 28.74 16.75 -25.16
C GLN A 485 28.40 15.28 -25.52
N ARG A 486 27.15 15.01 -25.89
CA ARG A 486 26.72 13.68 -26.38
C ARG A 486 26.33 13.77 -27.84
N ARG A 487 26.81 12.79 -28.62
CA ARG A 487 26.47 12.67 -30.03
C ARG A 487 25.34 11.69 -30.22
N HIS A 488 24.32 12.06 -31.01
CA HIS A 488 23.16 11.24 -31.35
C HIS A 488 23.09 11.10 -32.87
N SER A 489 23.04 9.86 -33.35
CA SER A 489 22.83 9.60 -34.78
C SER A 489 21.33 9.40 -35.07
N ILE A 490 20.79 10.17 -36.02
CA ILE A 490 19.37 10.13 -36.41
C ILE A 490 19.30 9.75 -37.89
N GLN A 491 18.65 8.63 -38.20
CA GLN A 491 18.52 8.17 -39.57
C GLN A 491 17.63 9.11 -40.40
N LYS A 492 18.09 9.50 -41.58
CA LYS A 492 17.36 10.37 -42.52
C LYS A 492 16.02 9.80 -42.97
N GLN A 493 15.90 8.49 -43.09
CA GLN A 493 14.66 7.82 -43.44
C GLN A 493 13.52 8.13 -42.47
N ILE A 494 13.82 8.26 -41.21
CA ILE A 494 12.84 8.67 -40.15
C ILE A 494 12.34 10.10 -40.38
N ILE A 495 13.16 10.97 -40.97
CA ILE A 495 12.85 12.38 -41.21
C ILE A 495 12.08 12.56 -42.52
N LEU A 496 12.44 11.84 -43.58
CA LEU A 496 11.83 11.96 -44.91
C LEU A 496 10.39 11.47 -44.98
N GLU A 497 10.04 10.44 -44.21
CA GLU A 497 8.63 9.94 -44.15
C GLU A 497 7.68 10.99 -43.53
N ARG A 498 8.20 12.00 -42.84
CA ARG A 498 7.38 13.03 -42.14
C ARG A 498 7.19 14.31 -42.99
N TRP A 499 7.99 14.54 -44.03
CA TRP A 499 7.93 15.75 -44.86
C TRP A 499 7.15 15.57 -46.16
N ASN A 500 6.64 14.37 -46.42
CA ASN A 500 5.80 14.05 -47.59
C ASN A 500 4.30 14.02 -47.25
N ILE A 501 3.87 14.71 -46.19
CA ILE A 501 2.45 14.94 -45.89
C ILE A 501 2.15 16.41 -46.06
#